data_063a7f68fe52660ce75e61fcef774746
#
_entry.id   063a7f68fe52660ce75e61fcef774746
#
_cell.length_a   1.000
_cell.length_b   1.000
_cell.length_c   1.000
_cell.angle_alpha   90.00
_cell.angle_beta   90.00
_cell.angle_gamma   90.00
#
_symmetry.space_group_name_H-M   'P 1'
#
loop_
_entity.id
_entity.type
_entity.pdbx_description
1 polymer ?
#
loop_
_entity_poly.entity_id
_entity_poly.type
_entity_poly.pdbx_seq_one_letter_code
_entity_poly.pdbx_strand_id
1 'polypeptide(L)'
;MPTSDIGIDLGTRNSLAYSTGKGLVLNEPSIVVYDKNTEKIRAIGEEARLMEGRITSDMEIIRPIRQGVIVDYTVTEKMLKYFISRAIGRRAFRKPRISICVPSGITEIEKKAVEEATYQAGARDVYMVEEPIAAAIGAGVGLLYSQIGRASCRERV
;
A
#
# COMPACT_ATOMS: atom_id res chain seq x y z
N MET A 1 15.13 7.56 -20.28
CA MET A 1 15.30 6.98 -18.93
C MET A 1 14.03 6.23 -18.59
N PRO A 2 14.10 4.96 -18.16
CA PRO A 2 12.91 4.21 -17.82
C PRO A 2 12.20 4.87 -16.61
N THR A 3 10.89 5.00 -16.72
CA THR A 3 10.04 5.36 -15.58
C THR A 3 10.15 4.25 -14.55
N SER A 4 10.51 4.57 -13.32
CA SER A 4 10.54 3.58 -12.23
C SER A 4 9.10 3.21 -11.88
N ASP A 5 8.70 1.99 -12.21
CA ASP A 5 7.43 1.44 -11.75
C ASP A 5 7.60 0.99 -10.30
N ILE A 6 6.58 1.18 -9.48
CA ILE A 6 6.59 0.87 -8.06
C ILE A 6 5.47 -0.11 -7.76
N GLY A 7 5.79 -1.24 -7.14
CA GLY A 7 4.84 -2.15 -6.53
C GLY A 7 4.76 -1.88 -5.03
N ILE A 8 3.55 -1.79 -4.49
CA ILE A 8 3.31 -1.59 -3.06
C ILE A 8 2.42 -2.71 -2.54
N ASP A 9 2.86 -3.33 -1.45
CA ASP A 9 2.07 -4.28 -0.69
C ASP A 9 1.69 -3.63 0.66
N LEU A 10 0.39 -3.46 0.89
CA LEU A 10 -0.18 -2.91 2.11
C LEU A 10 -0.48 -4.02 3.11
N GLY A 11 0.56 -4.59 3.71
CA GLY A 11 0.41 -5.71 4.64
C GLY A 11 -0.05 -5.28 6.05
N THR A 12 -0.62 -6.24 6.78
CA THR A 12 -1.09 -6.06 8.18
C THR A 12 0.05 -5.71 9.14
N ARG A 13 1.21 -6.30 8.98
CA ARG A 13 2.39 -6.04 9.85
C ARG A 13 3.32 -5.02 9.26
N ASN A 14 3.72 -5.23 8.02
CA ASN A 14 4.64 -4.37 7.29
C ASN A 14 4.07 -4.03 5.93
N SER A 15 4.29 -2.81 5.50
CA SER A 15 4.10 -2.38 4.12
C SER A 15 5.43 -2.42 3.39
N LEU A 16 5.41 -2.95 2.17
CA LEU A 16 6.58 -3.10 1.32
C LEU A 16 6.42 -2.24 0.07
N ALA A 17 7.51 -1.66 -0.40
CA ALA A 17 7.54 -1.05 -1.73
C ALA A 17 8.77 -1.53 -2.50
N TYR A 18 8.53 -1.95 -3.73
CA TYR A 18 9.54 -2.41 -4.67
C TYR A 18 9.57 -1.49 -5.89
N SER A 19 10.74 -1.03 -6.28
CA SER A 19 10.93 -0.18 -7.45
C SER A 19 11.72 -0.91 -8.52
N THR A 20 11.24 -0.85 -9.77
CA THR A 20 11.95 -1.43 -10.91
C THR A 20 13.33 -0.80 -11.04
N GLY A 21 14.37 -1.65 -11.06
CA GLY A 21 15.77 -1.24 -11.16
C GLY A 21 16.46 -0.84 -9.84
N LYS A 22 15.69 -0.69 -8.73
CA LYS A 22 16.27 -0.41 -7.40
C LYS A 22 16.01 -1.54 -6.39
N GLY A 23 15.07 -2.45 -6.68
CA GLY A 23 14.68 -3.51 -5.77
C GLY A 23 13.73 -3.02 -4.67
N LEU A 24 13.84 -3.62 -3.47
CA LEU A 24 13.06 -3.25 -2.30
C LEU A 24 13.52 -1.87 -1.79
N VAL A 25 12.64 -0.88 -1.88
CA VAL A 25 12.95 0.53 -1.51
C VAL A 25 12.30 0.95 -0.20
N LEU A 26 11.34 0.16 0.30
CA LEU A 26 10.66 0.40 1.57
C LEU A 26 10.23 -0.92 2.19
N ASN A 27 10.50 -1.07 3.47
CA ASN A 27 9.98 -2.12 4.34
C ASN A 27 9.74 -1.49 5.70
N GLU A 28 8.51 -1.08 5.95
CA GLU A 28 8.13 -0.32 7.14
C GLU A 28 6.94 -0.96 7.85
N PRO A 29 6.91 -0.95 9.18
CA PRO A 29 5.73 -1.40 9.92
C PRO A 29 4.48 -0.60 9.54
N SER A 30 3.34 -1.30 9.40
CA SER A 30 2.03 -0.68 9.13
C SER A 30 1.43 -0.15 10.44
N ILE A 31 2.06 0.88 11.01
CA ILE A 31 1.74 1.45 12.32
C ILE A 31 1.87 2.96 12.28
N VAL A 32 1.00 3.64 13.00
CA VAL A 32 0.93 5.10 13.08
C VAL A 32 0.76 5.51 14.54
N VAL A 33 1.46 6.55 14.96
CA VAL A 33 1.21 7.26 16.23
C VAL A 33 0.40 8.51 15.94
N TYR A 34 -0.75 8.59 16.56
CA TYR A 34 -1.71 9.67 16.42
C TYR A 34 -1.81 10.49 17.72
N ASP A 35 -1.78 11.79 17.60
CA ASP A 35 -1.92 12.72 18.70
C ASP A 35 -3.39 13.18 18.77
N LYS A 36 -4.07 12.83 19.87
CA LYS A 36 -5.50 13.11 20.08
C LYS A 36 -5.79 14.59 20.29
N ASN A 37 -4.85 15.33 20.87
CA ASN A 37 -5.04 16.76 21.17
C ASN A 37 -4.92 17.62 19.93
N THR A 38 -3.96 17.28 19.06
CA THR A 38 -3.72 18.04 17.83
C THR A 38 -4.41 17.44 16.61
N GLU A 39 -5.00 16.25 16.75
CA GLU A 39 -5.62 15.47 15.66
C GLU A 39 -4.66 15.21 14.47
N LYS A 40 -3.37 15.03 14.78
CA LYS A 40 -2.32 14.86 13.78
C LYS A 40 -1.54 13.57 13.97
N ILE A 41 -1.03 13.07 12.86
CA ILE A 41 -0.05 11.98 12.86
C ILE A 41 1.29 12.54 13.33
N ARG A 42 1.88 11.88 14.33
CA ARG A 42 3.20 12.21 14.89
C ARG A 42 4.30 11.37 14.27
N ALA A 43 4.03 10.09 14.01
CA ALA A 43 5.00 9.18 13.45
C ALA A 43 4.32 8.09 12.62
N ILE A 44 5.04 7.55 11.65
CA ILE A 44 4.58 6.46 10.77
C ILE A 44 5.72 5.45 10.62
N GLY A 45 5.38 4.17 10.53
CA GLY A 45 6.33 3.12 10.23
C GLY A 45 7.31 2.87 11.36
N GLU A 46 8.58 2.79 11.05
CA GLU A 46 9.63 2.49 12.02
C GLU A 46 9.72 3.53 13.15
N GLU A 47 9.51 4.81 12.84
CA GLU A 47 9.48 5.86 13.86
C GLU A 47 8.33 5.62 14.85
N ALA A 48 7.16 5.25 14.36
CA ALA A 48 6.00 4.92 15.20
C ALA A 48 6.28 3.66 16.06
N ARG A 49 6.94 2.65 15.49
CA ARG A 49 7.32 1.43 16.21
C ARG A 49 8.29 1.73 17.37
N LEU A 50 9.24 2.62 17.18
CA LEU A 50 10.17 3.03 18.22
C LEU A 50 9.50 3.79 19.38
N MET A 51 8.32 4.33 19.16
CA MET A 51 7.51 4.99 20.18
C MET A 51 6.61 4.02 20.95
N GLU A 52 6.47 2.77 20.53
CA GLU A 52 5.68 1.75 21.26
C GLU A 52 6.22 1.61 22.69
N GLY A 53 5.31 1.65 23.65
CA GLY A 53 5.66 1.58 25.08
C GLY A 53 6.20 2.88 25.69
N ARG A 54 6.31 3.96 24.91
CA ARG A 54 6.82 5.28 25.37
C ARG A 54 5.85 6.43 25.07
N ILE A 55 4.66 6.12 24.57
CA ILE A 55 3.64 7.11 24.27
C ILE A 55 2.98 7.64 25.55
N THR A 56 2.59 8.89 25.52
CA THR A 56 1.82 9.56 26.59
C THR A 56 0.31 9.29 26.39
N SER A 57 -0.50 9.62 27.40
CA SER A 57 -1.96 9.38 27.39
C SER A 57 -2.72 10.12 26.28
N ASP A 58 -2.12 11.19 25.77
CA ASP A 58 -2.61 12.00 24.65
C ASP A 58 -2.30 11.40 23.27
N MET A 59 -1.49 10.35 23.22
CA MET A 59 -1.12 9.67 21.98
C MET A 59 -1.80 8.29 21.88
N GLU A 60 -2.03 7.86 20.67
CA GLU A 60 -2.60 6.55 20.35
C GLU A 60 -1.80 5.86 19.25
N ILE A 61 -1.61 4.56 19.42
CA ILE A 61 -1.02 3.70 18.38
C ILE A 61 -2.15 3.09 17.56
N ILE A 62 -2.15 3.39 16.27
CA ILE A 62 -3.13 2.88 15.32
C ILE A 62 -2.45 1.90 14.36
N ARG A 63 -3.03 0.71 14.24
CA ARG A 63 -2.73 -0.24 13.17
C ARG A 63 -3.90 -0.23 12.19
N PRO A 64 -3.78 0.53 11.08
CA PRO A 64 -4.91 0.80 10.20
C PRO A 64 -5.31 -0.39 9.33
N ILE A 65 -4.47 -1.44 9.28
CA ILE A 65 -4.73 -2.68 8.56
C ILE A 65 -4.65 -3.85 9.56
N ARG A 66 -5.73 -4.63 9.65
CA ARG A 66 -5.81 -5.80 10.53
C ARG A 66 -6.35 -7.00 9.78
N GLN A 67 -5.65 -8.12 9.86
CA GLN A 67 -6.04 -9.37 9.20
C GLN A 67 -6.36 -9.20 7.70
N GLY A 68 -5.57 -8.39 7.00
CA GLY A 68 -5.77 -8.11 5.59
C GLY A 68 -6.98 -7.20 5.29
N VAL A 69 -7.53 -6.51 6.29
CA VAL A 69 -8.65 -5.57 6.12
C VAL A 69 -8.23 -4.17 6.57
N ILE A 70 -8.60 -3.16 5.78
CA ILE A 70 -8.43 -1.76 6.17
C ILE A 70 -9.52 -1.41 7.18
N VAL A 71 -9.12 -1.06 8.41
CA VAL A 71 -10.04 -0.71 9.50
C VAL A 71 -10.13 0.81 9.73
N ASP A 72 -9.15 1.56 9.24
CA ASP A 72 -9.14 3.03 9.28
C ASP A 72 -8.61 3.59 7.96
N TYR A 73 -9.54 4.13 7.15
CA TYR A 73 -9.21 4.68 5.82
C TYR A 73 -8.41 5.96 5.88
N THR A 74 -8.77 6.86 6.77
CA THR A 74 -8.11 8.16 6.89
C THR A 74 -6.65 7.99 7.29
N VAL A 75 -6.39 7.12 8.23
CA VAL A 75 -5.02 6.81 8.66
C VAL A 75 -4.26 6.04 7.59
N THR A 76 -4.93 5.07 6.92
CA THR A 76 -4.32 4.30 5.81
C THR A 76 -3.93 5.22 4.66
N GLU A 77 -4.79 6.16 4.27
CA GLU A 77 -4.50 7.15 3.22
C GLU A 77 -3.24 7.96 3.53
N LYS A 78 -3.14 8.48 4.75
CA LYS A 78 -1.98 9.26 5.18
C LYS A 78 -0.70 8.42 5.26
N MET A 79 -0.82 7.19 5.76
CA MET A 79 0.29 6.23 5.80
C MET A 79 0.75 5.87 4.38
N LEU A 80 -0.17 5.60 3.47
CA LEU A 80 0.11 5.29 2.08
C LEU A 80 0.83 6.45 1.37
N LYS A 81 0.34 7.68 1.53
CA LYS A 81 1.01 8.88 1.00
C LYS A 81 2.45 9.01 1.51
N TYR A 82 2.68 8.76 2.79
CA TYR A 82 4.02 8.79 3.37
C TYR A 82 4.92 7.72 2.74
N PHE A 83 4.46 6.48 2.62
CA PHE A 83 5.24 5.39 2.03
C PHE A 83 5.53 5.62 0.54
N ILE A 84 4.55 6.08 -0.22
CA ILE A 84 4.73 6.40 -1.64
C ILE A 84 5.75 7.52 -1.82
N SER A 85 5.66 8.58 -1.04
CA SER A 85 6.59 9.69 -1.13
C SER A 85 8.03 9.28 -0.82
N ARG A 86 8.22 8.35 0.12
CA ARG A 86 9.54 7.75 0.42
C ARG A 86 10.03 6.83 -0.69
N ALA A 87 9.15 6.00 -1.26
CA ALA A 87 9.49 5.08 -2.35
C ALA A 87 9.88 5.83 -3.64
N ILE A 88 9.18 6.90 -3.96
CA ILE A 88 9.48 7.77 -5.12
C ILE A 88 10.81 8.51 -4.90
N GLY A 89 11.05 9.01 -3.68
CA GLY A 89 12.23 9.79 -3.33
C GLY A 89 12.19 11.22 -3.88
N ARG A 90 13.08 12.07 -3.35
CA ARG A 90 13.11 13.52 -3.64
C ARG A 90 13.52 13.92 -5.06
N ARG A 91 14.07 12.99 -5.88
CA ARG A 91 14.65 13.28 -7.20
C ARG A 91 13.90 12.62 -8.35
N ALA A 92 12.65 12.27 -8.18
CA ALA A 92 11.86 11.69 -9.26
C ALA A 92 11.42 12.77 -10.25
N PHE A 93 12.10 12.88 -11.38
CA PHE A 93 11.75 13.80 -12.48
C PHE A 93 10.45 13.41 -13.20
N ARG A 94 10.00 12.17 -13.05
CA ARG A 94 8.77 11.66 -13.68
C ARG A 94 7.94 10.91 -12.64
N LYS A 95 6.65 11.15 -12.67
CA LYS A 95 5.69 10.43 -11.83
C LYS A 95 5.68 8.94 -12.21
N PRO A 96 5.82 8.01 -11.24
CA PRO A 96 5.83 6.58 -11.50
C PRO A 96 4.44 6.03 -11.80
N ARG A 97 4.38 4.85 -12.42
CA ARG A 97 3.21 3.98 -12.35
C ARG A 97 3.30 3.19 -11.05
N ILE A 98 2.18 3.07 -10.34
CA ILE A 98 2.14 2.37 -9.06
C ILE A 98 1.13 1.23 -9.12
N SER A 99 1.58 0.02 -8.81
CA SER A 99 0.73 -1.13 -8.58
C SER A 99 0.58 -1.35 -7.08
N ILE A 100 -0.65 -1.38 -6.57
CA ILE A 100 -0.94 -1.59 -5.15
C ILE A 100 -1.61 -2.94 -4.97
N CYS A 101 -1.06 -3.76 -4.08
CA CYS A 101 -1.72 -4.94 -3.57
C CYS A 101 -2.77 -4.53 -2.54
N VAL A 102 -3.98 -5.00 -2.73
CA VAL A 102 -5.11 -4.75 -1.84
C VAL A 102 -5.68 -6.07 -1.33
N PRO A 103 -6.24 -6.09 -0.11
CA PRO A 103 -6.89 -7.27 0.42
C PRO A 103 -8.04 -7.77 -0.45
N SER A 104 -8.25 -9.08 -0.46
CA SER A 104 -9.46 -9.67 -1.07
C SER A 104 -10.69 -9.21 -0.31
N GLY A 105 -11.75 -8.83 -1.02
CA GLY A 105 -13.00 -8.38 -0.40
C GLY A 105 -13.06 -6.89 -0.07
N ILE A 106 -12.06 -6.12 -0.47
CA ILE A 106 -12.13 -4.66 -0.42
C ILE A 106 -13.34 -4.14 -1.24
N THR A 107 -14.11 -3.24 -0.67
CA THR A 107 -15.27 -2.64 -1.35
C THR A 107 -14.85 -1.67 -2.46
N GLU A 108 -15.74 -1.37 -3.40
CA GLU A 108 -15.47 -0.41 -4.48
C GLU A 108 -15.18 1.00 -3.96
N ILE A 109 -15.82 1.40 -2.85
CA ILE A 109 -15.57 2.70 -2.20
C ILE A 109 -14.13 2.74 -1.65
N GLU A 110 -13.73 1.67 -1.03
CA GLU A 110 -12.40 1.51 -0.45
C GLU A 110 -11.31 1.48 -1.54
N LYS A 111 -11.53 0.73 -2.62
CA LYS A 111 -10.65 0.73 -3.80
C LYS A 111 -10.44 2.15 -4.31
N LYS A 112 -11.53 2.89 -4.47
CA LYS A 112 -11.49 4.26 -4.96
C LYS A 112 -10.72 5.19 -4.02
N ALA A 113 -10.88 5.04 -2.71
CA ALA A 113 -10.13 5.81 -1.72
C ALA A 113 -8.63 5.54 -1.78
N VAL A 114 -8.22 4.26 -1.90
CA VAL A 114 -6.81 3.86 -2.07
C VAL A 114 -6.24 4.39 -3.39
N GLU A 115 -7.00 4.29 -4.48
CA GLU A 115 -6.62 4.81 -5.78
C GLU A 115 -6.37 6.32 -5.74
N GLU A 116 -7.32 7.08 -5.19
CA GLU A 116 -7.24 8.54 -5.07
C GLU A 116 -6.06 8.96 -4.17
N ALA A 117 -5.88 8.30 -3.03
CA ALA A 117 -4.73 8.53 -2.15
C ALA A 117 -3.40 8.32 -2.88
N THR A 118 -3.33 7.31 -3.75
CA THR A 118 -2.14 7.00 -4.54
C THR A 118 -1.85 8.06 -5.60
N TYR A 119 -2.87 8.53 -6.31
CA TYR A 119 -2.72 9.67 -7.24
C TYR A 119 -2.27 10.93 -6.53
N GLN A 120 -2.87 11.26 -5.38
CA GLN A 120 -2.49 12.41 -4.58
C GLN A 120 -1.06 12.32 -4.03
N ALA A 121 -0.57 11.11 -3.78
CA ALA A 121 0.82 10.89 -3.36
C ALA A 121 1.84 11.05 -4.49
N GLY A 122 1.39 11.21 -5.74
CA GLY A 122 2.25 11.52 -6.88
C GLY A 122 2.36 10.42 -7.93
N ALA A 123 1.50 9.41 -7.93
CA ALA A 123 1.42 8.45 -9.02
C ALA A 123 0.95 9.10 -10.33
N ARG A 124 1.45 8.58 -11.47
CA ARG A 124 0.93 8.90 -12.79
C ARG A 124 -0.25 8.01 -13.14
N ASP A 125 -0.08 6.72 -12.94
CA ASP A 125 -1.08 5.68 -13.18
C ASP A 125 -1.13 4.75 -11.98
N VAL A 126 -2.30 4.28 -11.61
CA VAL A 126 -2.53 3.38 -10.48
C VAL A 126 -3.19 2.10 -10.97
N TYR A 127 -2.65 0.97 -10.55
CA TYR A 127 -3.18 -0.36 -10.80
C TYR A 127 -3.40 -1.06 -9.45
N MET A 128 -4.59 -1.56 -9.22
CA MET A 128 -4.87 -2.36 -8.03
C MET A 128 -4.86 -3.85 -8.37
N VAL A 129 -4.21 -4.64 -7.55
CA VAL A 129 -4.08 -6.09 -7.70
C VAL A 129 -4.45 -6.72 -6.37
N GLU A 130 -5.30 -7.73 -6.38
CA GLU A 130 -5.62 -8.47 -5.16
C GLU A 130 -4.41 -9.29 -4.68
N GLU A 131 -4.20 -9.36 -3.36
CA GLU A 131 -3.05 -10.05 -2.75
C GLU A 131 -2.84 -11.47 -3.28
N PRO A 132 -3.86 -12.35 -3.40
CA PRO A 132 -3.66 -13.69 -3.92
C PRO A 132 -3.17 -13.71 -5.38
N ILE A 133 -3.62 -12.75 -6.18
CA ILE A 133 -3.21 -12.62 -7.59
C ILE A 133 -1.76 -12.15 -7.66
N ALA A 134 -1.39 -11.16 -6.87
CA ALA A 134 -0.03 -10.66 -6.79
C ALA A 134 0.95 -11.76 -6.33
N ALA A 135 0.56 -12.53 -5.31
CA ALA A 135 1.35 -13.67 -4.82
C ALA A 135 1.53 -14.76 -5.88
N ALA A 136 0.47 -15.09 -6.63
CA ALA A 136 0.53 -16.06 -7.71
C ALA A 136 1.47 -15.61 -8.84
N ILE A 137 1.41 -14.34 -9.23
CA ILE A 137 2.33 -13.77 -10.23
C ILE A 137 3.77 -13.80 -9.72
N GLY A 138 3.99 -13.43 -8.47
CA GLY A 138 5.32 -13.43 -7.83
C GLY A 138 5.92 -14.83 -7.71
N ALA A 139 5.09 -15.85 -7.54
CA ALA A 139 5.49 -17.27 -7.53
C ALA A 139 5.72 -17.86 -8.94
N GLY A 140 5.56 -17.08 -10.00
CA GLY A 140 5.78 -17.53 -11.38
C GLY A 140 4.62 -18.35 -11.99
N VAL A 141 3.43 -18.31 -11.39
CA VAL A 141 2.24 -19.04 -11.91
C VAL A 141 1.45 -18.24 -12.96
N GLY A 142 2.08 -17.32 -13.65
CA GLY A 142 1.45 -16.46 -14.66
C GLY A 142 0.76 -17.19 -15.81
N LEU A 143 1.22 -18.41 -16.17
CA LEU A 143 0.58 -19.25 -17.18
C LEU A 143 -0.80 -19.78 -16.73
N LEU A 144 -0.99 -20.04 -15.44
CA LEU A 144 -2.26 -20.46 -14.87
C LEU A 144 -3.29 -19.32 -14.87
N TYR A 145 -2.86 -18.10 -14.65
CA TYR A 145 -3.73 -16.92 -14.68
C TYR A 145 -4.38 -16.71 -16.05
N SER A 146 -3.64 -16.93 -17.13
CA SER A 146 -4.18 -16.83 -18.49
C SER A 146 -5.23 -17.92 -18.79
N GLN A 147 -5.12 -19.07 -18.14
CA GLN A 147 -6.09 -20.17 -18.29
C GLN A 147 -7.34 -19.98 -17.42
N ILE A 148 -7.19 -19.45 -16.20
CA ILE A 148 -8.33 -19.11 -15.31
C ILE A 148 -9.19 -18.03 -15.94
N GLY A 149 -8.59 -16.98 -16.51
CA GLY A 149 -9.30 -15.92 -17.22
C GLY A 149 -10.09 -16.42 -18.44
N ARG A 150 -9.57 -17.43 -19.16
CA ARG A 150 -10.27 -18.06 -20.30
C ARG A 150 -11.40 -18.99 -19.86
N ALA A 151 -11.27 -19.69 -18.75
CA ALA A 151 -12.32 -20.52 -18.19
C ALA A 151 -13.52 -19.69 -17.74
N SER A 152 -13.29 -18.57 -17.06
CA SER A 152 -14.35 -17.63 -16.64
C SER A 152 -15.10 -16.99 -17.82
N CYS A 153 -14.46 -16.78 -18.98
CA CYS A 153 -15.12 -16.31 -20.19
C CYS A 153 -15.96 -17.39 -20.91
N ARG A 154 -15.66 -18.68 -20.72
CA ARG A 154 -16.42 -19.77 -21.37
C ARG A 154 -17.72 -20.12 -20.67
N GLU A 155 -17.86 -19.82 -19.39
CA GLU A 155 -19.10 -20.10 -18.64
C GLU A 155 -20.20 -19.04 -18.79
N ARG A 156 -19.99 -18.00 -19.61
CA ARG A 156 -20.99 -16.95 -19.86
C ARG A 156 -21.57 -16.97 -21.27
N VAL A 157 -21.60 -18.13 -21.90
CA VAL A 157 -22.31 -18.34 -23.16
C VAL A 157 -23.43 -19.35 -22.97
#